data_909970c0ca15c9bf3f2e23855617b84a
#
_entry.id   909970c0ca15c9bf3f2e23855617b84a
#
_cell.length_a   1.000
_cell.length_b   1.000
_cell.length_c   1.000
_cell.angle_alpha   90.00
_cell.angle_beta   90.00
_cell.angle_gamma   90.00
#
_symmetry.space_group_name_H-M   'P 1'
#
loop_
_entity.id
_entity.type
_entity.pdbx_description
1 polymer ?
#
loop_
_entity_poly.entity_id
_entity_poly.type
_entity_poly.pdbx_seq_one_letter_code
_entity_poly.pdbx_strand_id
1 'polypeptide(L)'
;MRPGLGSIILNDDFYTSTLWTLNVTSQGRIALGKNELTIALSAPKTYLYSLRKEPILSDFYIEITASPNLCQGLDEYGLLLRVSSAMDYYRFSLSCNGQVRLDRVAGGQASSPQPWMMSGAFPPGAPSSSRLAAWLVGDELRFFVNDYYQFTIRDPLLKSGLIGIFARSTTDHALTINFSNLVVREIVY
;
A
#
# COMPACT_ATOMS: atom_id res chain seq x y z
N MET A 1 -16.57 -6.05 -10.73
CA MET A 1 -16.08 -7.15 -11.62
C MET A 1 -14.56 -7.16 -11.50
N ARG A 2 -13.96 -8.31 -11.18
CA ARG A 2 -12.50 -8.43 -11.19
C ARG A 2 -12.00 -8.41 -12.63
N PRO A 3 -10.86 -7.73 -12.89
CA PRO A 3 -10.24 -7.78 -14.20
C PRO A 3 -9.77 -9.21 -14.51
N GLY A 4 -9.63 -9.53 -15.77
CA GLY A 4 -8.94 -10.74 -16.19
C GLY A 4 -7.48 -10.68 -15.74
N LEU A 5 -7.02 -11.69 -15.02
CA LEU A 5 -5.64 -11.76 -14.52
C LEU A 5 -4.84 -12.72 -15.40
N GLY A 6 -3.71 -12.22 -15.86
CA GLY A 6 -2.74 -12.98 -16.63
C GLY A 6 -1.66 -13.64 -15.78
N SER A 7 -0.50 -13.82 -16.37
CA SER A 7 0.66 -14.45 -15.74
C SER A 7 1.17 -13.66 -14.53
N ILE A 8 1.81 -14.36 -13.61
CA ILE A 8 2.50 -13.73 -12.49
C ILE A 8 3.75 -13.03 -13.01
N ILE A 9 3.84 -11.71 -12.79
CA ILE A 9 5.02 -10.90 -13.07
C ILE A 9 6.04 -11.07 -11.95
N LEU A 10 5.56 -11.03 -10.70
CA LEU A 10 6.39 -11.27 -9.53
C LEU A 10 5.57 -11.84 -8.38
N ASN A 11 6.23 -12.66 -7.59
CA ASN A 11 5.72 -13.22 -6.34
C ASN A 11 6.82 -13.01 -5.30
N ASP A 12 6.58 -12.14 -4.30
CA ASP A 12 7.58 -11.77 -3.31
C ASP A 12 7.11 -12.21 -1.92
N ASP A 13 7.87 -13.10 -1.32
CA ASP A 13 7.62 -13.60 0.03
C ASP A 13 8.46 -12.87 1.09
N PHE A 14 9.10 -11.75 0.72
CA PHE A 14 9.94 -10.93 1.60
C PHE A 14 11.15 -11.66 2.18
N TYR A 15 11.62 -12.68 1.50
CA TYR A 15 12.82 -13.41 1.94
C TYR A 15 14.12 -12.66 1.63
N THR A 16 14.14 -11.88 0.54
CA THR A 16 15.34 -11.22 0.03
C THR A 16 15.39 -9.75 0.42
N SER A 17 16.30 -9.39 1.32
CA SER A 17 16.44 -8.02 1.83
C SER A 17 16.93 -7.01 0.79
N THR A 18 17.65 -7.45 -0.23
CA THR A 18 18.23 -6.56 -1.25
C THR A 18 17.23 -5.92 -2.18
N LEU A 19 16.00 -6.46 -2.26
CA LEU A 19 14.94 -5.96 -3.13
C LEU A 19 14.16 -4.78 -2.53
N TRP A 20 14.26 -4.56 -1.23
CA TRP A 20 13.49 -3.55 -0.51
C TRP A 20 14.39 -2.52 0.16
N THR A 21 13.90 -1.29 0.26
CA THR A 21 14.59 -0.25 1.06
C THR A 21 14.22 -0.44 2.52
N LEU A 22 15.23 -0.63 3.38
CA LEU A 22 15.04 -0.86 4.81
C LEU A 22 15.65 0.29 5.60
N ASN A 23 14.89 0.84 6.54
CA ASN A 23 15.31 1.98 7.36
C ASN A 23 15.12 1.72 8.84
N VAL A 24 16.07 2.23 9.64
CA VAL A 24 15.96 2.32 11.09
C VAL A 24 16.21 3.77 11.50
N THR A 25 15.25 4.36 12.23
CA THR A 25 15.33 5.72 12.74
C THR A 25 14.96 5.74 14.22
N SER A 26 15.13 6.88 14.89
CA SER A 26 14.65 7.06 16.27
C SER A 26 13.13 7.01 16.39
N GLN A 27 12.40 7.18 15.29
CA GLN A 27 10.93 7.26 15.26
C GLN A 27 10.27 5.95 14.80
N GLY A 28 11.04 5.03 14.22
CA GLY A 28 10.52 3.78 13.71
C GLY A 28 11.54 3.01 12.90
N ARG A 29 11.13 1.83 12.46
CA ARG A 29 12.00 0.96 11.67
C ARG A 29 11.21 0.18 10.63
N ILE A 30 11.90 -0.19 9.56
CA ILE A 30 11.45 -1.13 8.56
C ILE A 30 12.41 -2.31 8.58
N ALA A 31 11.91 -3.51 8.77
CA ALA A 31 12.72 -4.71 8.88
C ALA A 31 12.04 -5.92 8.25
N LEU A 32 12.84 -6.82 7.70
CA LEU A 32 12.39 -8.13 7.26
C LEU A 32 12.33 -9.09 8.45
N GLY A 33 11.24 -9.84 8.51
CA GLY A 33 11.06 -10.98 9.39
C GLY A 33 10.96 -12.26 8.58
N LYS A 34 10.36 -13.28 9.18
CA LYS A 34 10.10 -14.54 8.49
C LYS A 34 8.94 -14.38 7.51
N ASN A 35 9.26 -14.28 6.22
CA ASN A 35 8.30 -14.12 5.12
C ASN A 35 7.40 -12.89 5.25
N GLU A 36 7.88 -11.84 5.89
CA GLU A 36 7.14 -10.60 6.05
C GLU A 36 8.08 -9.39 6.12
N LEU A 37 7.57 -8.23 5.79
CA LEU A 37 8.21 -6.95 6.02
C LEU A 37 7.37 -6.17 7.02
N THR A 38 8.01 -5.73 8.10
CA THR A 38 7.36 -5.01 9.20
C THR A 38 7.75 -3.54 9.17
N ILE A 39 6.74 -2.67 9.25
CA ILE A 39 6.93 -1.25 9.55
C ILE A 39 6.42 -1.02 10.97
N ALA A 40 7.30 -0.57 11.85
CA ALA A 40 6.98 -0.26 13.25
C ALA A 40 7.29 1.21 13.53
N LEU A 41 6.27 1.98 13.92
CA LEU A 41 6.35 3.39 14.27
C LEU A 41 6.15 3.54 15.78
N SER A 42 7.10 4.21 16.44
CA SER A 42 7.07 4.46 17.89
C SER A 42 6.77 5.91 18.26
N ALA A 43 6.77 6.82 17.28
CA ALA A 43 6.52 8.24 17.47
C ALA A 43 5.27 8.70 16.72
N PRO A 44 4.55 9.72 17.23
CA PRO A 44 3.43 10.33 16.53
C PRO A 44 3.87 11.06 15.26
N LYS A 45 2.93 11.24 14.34
CA LYS A 45 3.13 12.00 13.08
C LYS A 45 4.34 11.53 12.27
N THR A 46 4.61 10.23 12.29
CA THR A 46 5.72 9.62 11.57
C THR A 46 5.20 8.91 10.32
N TYR A 47 5.95 9.06 9.23
CA TYR A 47 5.69 8.39 7.96
C TYR A 47 6.93 7.62 7.55
N LEU A 48 6.80 6.31 7.41
CA LEU A 48 7.86 5.46 6.85
C LEU A 48 7.31 4.66 5.67
N TYR A 49 8.15 4.46 4.67
CA TYR A 49 7.81 3.66 3.50
C TYR A 49 9.01 2.85 3.05
N SER A 50 8.71 1.76 2.36
CA SER A 50 9.69 0.91 1.70
C SER A 50 9.31 0.74 0.24
N LEU A 51 10.26 0.95 -0.66
CA LEU A 51 10.08 0.72 -2.08
C LEU A 51 10.74 -0.59 -2.49
N ARG A 52 10.06 -1.34 -3.36
CA ARG A 52 10.69 -2.43 -4.06
C ARG A 52 11.51 -1.84 -5.21
N LYS A 53 12.79 -2.20 -5.28
CA LYS A 53 13.76 -1.57 -6.20
C LYS A 53 13.48 -1.87 -7.67
N GLU A 54 12.71 -2.91 -7.94
CA GLU A 54 12.31 -3.35 -9.29
C GLU A 54 11.06 -4.23 -9.22
N PRO A 55 10.29 -4.42 -10.31
CA PRO A 55 10.38 -3.74 -11.61
C PRO A 55 9.66 -2.41 -11.63
N ILE A 56 9.87 -1.63 -12.69
CA ILE A 56 9.02 -0.50 -13.06
C ILE A 56 7.79 -1.07 -13.77
N LEU A 57 6.60 -0.69 -13.29
CA LEU A 57 5.32 -1.22 -13.75
C LEU A 57 4.41 -0.09 -14.28
N SER A 58 3.68 -0.37 -15.35
CA SER A 58 2.70 0.55 -15.94
C SER A 58 1.28 0.03 -15.74
N ASP A 59 0.90 -1.02 -16.46
CA ASP A 59 -0.39 -1.69 -16.35
C ASP A 59 -0.21 -3.02 -15.63
N PHE A 60 -0.89 -3.20 -14.51
CA PHE A 60 -0.72 -4.38 -13.67
C PHE A 60 -1.83 -4.55 -12.65
N TYR A 61 -1.96 -5.75 -12.14
CA TYR A 61 -2.71 -6.07 -10.93
C TYR A 61 -1.72 -6.39 -9.80
N ILE A 62 -2.00 -5.87 -8.62
CA ILE A 62 -1.19 -6.10 -7.42
C ILE A 62 -2.08 -6.50 -6.26
N GLU A 63 -1.63 -7.44 -5.45
CA GLU A 63 -2.23 -7.73 -4.15
C GLU A 63 -1.16 -7.98 -3.09
N ILE A 64 -1.47 -7.59 -1.86
CA ILE A 64 -0.62 -7.78 -0.69
C ILE A 64 -1.49 -7.96 0.54
N THR A 65 -1.01 -8.76 1.50
CA THR A 65 -1.64 -8.90 2.80
C THR A 65 -1.01 -7.92 3.78
N ALA A 66 -1.83 -7.11 4.44
CA ALA A 66 -1.42 -6.21 5.51
C ALA A 66 -2.05 -6.67 6.83
N SER A 67 -1.22 -6.84 7.85
CA SER A 67 -1.64 -7.37 9.15
C SER A 67 -1.20 -6.40 10.26
N PRO A 68 -2.07 -5.44 10.62
CA PRO A 68 -1.80 -4.57 11.77
C PRO A 68 -1.80 -5.35 13.08
N ASN A 69 -0.77 -5.15 13.89
CA ASN A 69 -0.64 -5.68 15.25
C ASN A 69 -0.95 -4.62 16.29
N LEU A 70 -0.56 -3.37 16.04
CA LEU A 70 -0.91 -2.19 16.82
C LEU A 70 -1.45 -1.16 15.83
N CYS A 71 -2.67 -0.67 16.03
CA CYS A 71 -3.34 0.19 15.06
C CYS A 71 -4.53 0.89 15.71
N GLN A 72 -4.58 2.22 15.63
CA GLN A 72 -5.66 3.01 16.23
C GLN A 72 -6.06 4.21 15.36
N GLY A 73 -7.35 4.51 15.38
CA GLY A 73 -7.92 5.73 14.80
C GLY A 73 -7.63 5.90 13.32
N LEU A 74 -7.13 7.07 12.95
CA LEU A 74 -6.77 7.43 11.58
C LEU A 74 -5.32 7.11 11.22
N ASP A 75 -4.59 6.38 12.06
CA ASP A 75 -3.34 5.79 11.63
C ASP A 75 -3.58 4.96 10.36
N GLU A 76 -2.67 5.04 9.41
CA GLU A 76 -2.91 4.50 8.09
C GLU A 76 -1.73 3.68 7.57
N TYR A 77 -2.05 2.75 6.67
CA TYR A 77 -1.07 1.86 6.05
C TYR A 77 -1.58 1.41 4.68
N GLY A 78 -0.68 0.97 3.83
CA GLY A 78 -1.10 0.43 2.55
C GLY A 78 -0.02 0.40 1.48
N LEU A 79 -0.44 0.64 0.24
CA LEU A 79 0.36 0.50 -0.97
C LEU A 79 0.77 1.85 -1.55
N LEU A 80 2.00 1.91 -2.04
CA LEU A 80 2.47 2.95 -2.94
C LEU A 80 2.53 2.36 -4.35
N LEU A 81 2.01 3.11 -5.32
CA LEU A 81 1.81 2.65 -6.69
C LEU A 81 2.35 3.68 -7.68
N ARG A 82 2.96 3.18 -8.77
CA ARG A 82 3.54 4.02 -9.81
C ARG A 82 4.45 5.10 -9.24
N VAL A 83 5.34 4.72 -8.32
CA VAL A 83 6.29 5.64 -7.70
C VAL A 83 7.37 5.98 -8.71
N SER A 84 7.32 7.18 -9.27
CA SER A 84 8.32 7.69 -10.21
C SER A 84 9.41 8.49 -9.52
N SER A 85 9.11 9.06 -8.36
CA SER A 85 10.06 9.75 -7.48
C SER A 85 9.50 9.79 -6.05
N ALA A 86 10.30 10.31 -5.11
CA ALA A 86 9.84 10.54 -3.73
C ALA A 86 8.68 11.56 -3.64
N MET A 87 8.42 12.30 -4.73
CA MET A 87 7.40 13.35 -4.79
C MET A 87 6.24 13.05 -5.74
N ASP A 88 6.26 11.88 -6.41
CA ASP A 88 5.29 11.54 -7.44
C ASP A 88 4.87 10.08 -7.33
N TYR A 89 3.68 9.82 -6.76
CA TYR A 89 3.13 8.48 -6.57
C TYR A 89 1.65 8.50 -6.21
N TYR A 90 0.99 7.36 -6.33
CA TYR A 90 -0.32 7.10 -5.71
C TYR A 90 -0.13 6.38 -4.40
N ARG A 91 -0.99 6.70 -3.41
CA ARG A 91 -1.00 6.07 -2.10
C ARG A 91 -2.40 5.55 -1.78
N PHE A 92 -2.54 4.24 -1.78
CA PHE A 92 -3.78 3.56 -1.37
C PHE A 92 -3.69 3.20 0.10
N SER A 93 -4.58 3.80 0.89
CA SER A 93 -4.54 3.73 2.36
C SER A 93 -5.76 3.03 2.94
N LEU A 94 -5.50 2.16 3.91
CA LEU A 94 -6.49 1.72 4.90
C LEU A 94 -6.20 2.44 6.21
N SER A 95 -7.26 2.91 6.88
CA SER A 95 -7.12 3.45 8.23
C SER A 95 -7.45 2.39 9.29
N CYS A 96 -6.91 2.57 10.49
CA CYS A 96 -7.15 1.67 11.60
C CYS A 96 -8.62 1.65 12.06
N ASN A 97 -9.40 2.66 11.69
CA ASN A 97 -10.84 2.73 12.01
C ASN A 97 -11.76 2.25 10.88
N GLY A 98 -11.22 1.59 9.85
CA GLY A 98 -12.04 0.93 8.82
C GLY A 98 -12.37 1.76 7.59
N GLN A 99 -11.57 2.78 7.27
CA GLN A 99 -11.76 3.62 6.09
C GLN A 99 -10.72 3.33 5.01
N VAL A 100 -11.05 3.68 3.77
CA VAL A 100 -10.14 3.63 2.61
C VAL A 100 -10.01 5.00 1.97
N ARG A 101 -8.85 5.29 1.39
CA ARG A 101 -8.55 6.54 0.69
C ARG A 101 -7.54 6.31 -0.43
N LEU A 102 -7.61 7.10 -1.48
CA LEU A 102 -6.55 7.23 -2.44
C LEU A 102 -6.04 8.67 -2.46
N ASP A 103 -4.75 8.83 -2.24
CA ASP A 103 -4.03 10.07 -2.46
C ASP A 103 -3.22 9.99 -3.75
N ARG A 104 -3.14 11.13 -4.44
CA ARG A 104 -2.14 11.39 -5.46
C ARG A 104 -1.16 12.42 -4.90
N VAL A 105 0.10 12.06 -4.87
CA VAL A 105 1.18 13.00 -4.55
C VAL A 105 1.86 13.36 -5.87
N ALA A 106 1.88 14.64 -6.20
CA ALA A 106 2.48 15.16 -7.44
C ALA A 106 3.26 16.43 -7.10
N GLY A 107 4.55 16.45 -7.45
CA GLY A 107 5.44 17.54 -7.07
C GLY A 107 5.52 17.74 -5.56
N GLY A 108 5.34 16.70 -4.78
CA GLY A 108 5.33 16.74 -3.31
C GLY A 108 4.03 17.22 -2.69
N GLN A 109 3.01 17.54 -3.49
CA GLN A 109 1.71 17.98 -2.99
C GLN A 109 0.68 16.86 -3.08
N ALA A 110 0.02 16.57 -1.94
CA ALA A 110 -1.01 15.56 -1.86
C ALA A 110 -2.40 16.13 -2.17
N SER A 111 -3.16 15.39 -2.95
CA SER A 111 -4.59 15.55 -3.12
C SER A 111 -5.25 14.19 -2.98
N SER A 112 -6.55 14.14 -2.74
CA SER A 112 -7.27 12.88 -2.54
C SER A 112 -8.35 12.72 -3.62
N PRO A 113 -8.02 12.09 -4.77
CA PRO A 113 -9.02 11.73 -5.77
C PRO A 113 -10.17 10.90 -5.18
N GLN A 114 -9.89 10.06 -4.20
CA GLN A 114 -10.88 9.42 -3.35
C GLN A 114 -10.59 9.76 -1.90
N PRO A 115 -11.35 10.68 -1.28
CA PRO A 115 -11.22 10.98 0.15
C PRO A 115 -11.60 9.79 1.02
N TRP A 116 -11.32 9.87 2.33
CA TRP A 116 -11.71 8.84 3.28
C TRP A 116 -13.18 8.47 3.14
N MET A 117 -13.45 7.18 2.99
CA MET A 117 -14.79 6.61 3.02
C MET A 117 -14.79 5.34 3.86
N MET A 118 -15.87 5.10 4.59
CA MET A 118 -16.03 3.87 5.36
C MET A 118 -16.08 2.66 4.43
N SER A 119 -15.42 1.58 4.86
CA SER A 119 -15.45 0.30 4.16
C SER A 119 -15.95 -0.79 5.11
N GLY A 120 -16.95 -1.54 4.66
CA GLY A 120 -17.38 -2.75 5.36
C GLY A 120 -16.59 -4.00 4.99
N ALA A 121 -15.54 -3.85 4.18
CA ALA A 121 -14.80 -4.99 3.60
C ALA A 121 -13.70 -5.54 4.50
N PHE A 122 -13.32 -4.83 5.56
CA PHE A 122 -12.29 -5.28 6.49
C PHE A 122 -12.60 -4.86 7.93
N PRO A 123 -12.13 -5.65 8.94
CA PRO A 123 -12.34 -5.30 10.34
C PRO A 123 -11.43 -4.13 10.74
N PRO A 124 -11.95 -3.15 11.50
CA PRO A 124 -11.12 -2.09 12.07
C PRO A 124 -10.24 -2.62 13.21
N GLY A 125 -9.17 -1.87 13.50
CA GLY A 125 -8.31 -2.13 14.65
C GLY A 125 -7.26 -3.22 14.41
N ALA A 126 -6.74 -3.72 15.52
CA ALA A 126 -5.69 -4.73 15.56
C ALA A 126 -5.91 -5.69 16.75
N PRO A 127 -5.45 -6.96 16.67
CA PRO A 127 -4.86 -7.59 15.51
C PRO A 127 -5.90 -7.89 14.42
N SER A 128 -5.50 -7.73 13.16
CA SER A 128 -6.33 -8.07 12.01
C SER A 128 -5.45 -8.38 10.80
N SER A 129 -6.05 -8.84 9.73
CA SER A 129 -5.36 -9.11 8.47
C SER A 129 -6.31 -8.85 7.32
N SER A 130 -5.83 -8.12 6.30
CA SER A 130 -6.62 -7.79 5.12
C SER A 130 -5.77 -7.82 3.88
N ARG A 131 -6.37 -8.23 2.76
CA ARG A 131 -5.72 -8.20 1.46
C ARG A 131 -6.11 -6.94 0.71
N LEU A 132 -5.12 -6.11 0.43
CA LEU A 132 -5.25 -4.94 -0.42
C LEU A 132 -4.95 -5.35 -1.84
N ALA A 133 -5.75 -4.86 -2.80
CA ALA A 133 -5.48 -5.08 -4.20
C ALA A 133 -5.80 -3.84 -5.03
N ALA A 134 -5.07 -3.69 -6.13
CA ALA A 134 -5.29 -2.63 -7.09
C ALA A 134 -5.11 -3.16 -8.52
N TRP A 135 -5.94 -2.68 -9.43
CA TRP A 135 -5.89 -2.92 -10.85
C TRP A 135 -5.63 -1.56 -11.53
N LEU A 136 -4.52 -1.46 -12.24
CA LEU A 136 -4.11 -0.23 -12.90
C LEU A 136 -3.95 -0.49 -14.40
N VAL A 137 -4.75 0.23 -15.21
CA VAL A 137 -4.65 0.18 -16.68
C VAL A 137 -4.81 1.58 -17.25
N GLY A 138 -3.77 2.05 -17.93
CA GLY A 138 -3.75 3.41 -18.45
C GLY A 138 -4.02 4.43 -17.35
N ASP A 139 -5.09 5.20 -17.48
CA ASP A 139 -5.54 6.19 -16.51
C ASP A 139 -6.60 5.68 -15.52
N GLU A 140 -7.05 4.44 -15.66
CA GLU A 140 -8.06 3.84 -14.79
C GLU A 140 -7.42 3.00 -13.70
N LEU A 141 -7.75 3.32 -12.44
CA LEU A 141 -7.28 2.65 -11.25
C LEU A 141 -8.47 2.14 -10.44
N ARG A 142 -8.52 0.84 -10.18
CA ARG A 142 -9.58 0.19 -9.38
C ARG A 142 -9.00 -0.43 -8.14
N PHE A 143 -9.70 -0.30 -7.02
CA PHE A 143 -9.21 -0.72 -5.72
C PHE A 143 -10.15 -1.71 -5.04
N PHE A 144 -9.55 -2.69 -4.35
CA PHE A 144 -10.26 -3.78 -3.68
C PHE A 144 -9.65 -4.02 -2.29
N VAL A 145 -10.49 -4.45 -1.36
CA VAL A 145 -10.05 -4.97 -0.06
C VAL A 145 -10.79 -6.28 0.19
N ASN A 146 -10.04 -7.33 0.53
CA ASN A 146 -10.57 -8.69 0.74
C ASN A 146 -11.48 -9.14 -0.41
N ASP A 147 -11.08 -8.84 -1.65
CA ASP A 147 -11.80 -9.11 -2.89
C ASP A 147 -13.07 -8.29 -3.12
N TYR A 148 -13.43 -7.40 -2.21
CA TYR A 148 -14.56 -6.49 -2.38
C TYR A 148 -14.12 -5.19 -3.04
N TYR A 149 -14.81 -4.85 -4.14
CA TYR A 149 -14.60 -3.59 -4.84
C TYR A 149 -14.87 -2.40 -3.90
N GLN A 150 -13.98 -1.41 -3.94
CA GLN A 150 -14.09 -0.20 -3.14
C GLN A 150 -14.47 1.00 -4.00
N PHE A 151 -13.64 1.34 -4.97
CA PHE A 151 -13.85 2.48 -5.86
C PHE A 151 -12.95 2.39 -7.09
N THR A 152 -13.27 3.24 -8.08
CA THR A 152 -12.46 3.47 -9.28
C THR A 152 -12.21 4.96 -9.44
N ILE A 153 -10.98 5.31 -9.80
CA ILE A 153 -10.65 6.66 -10.23
C ILE A 153 -10.08 6.65 -11.65
N ARG A 154 -10.14 7.81 -12.31
CA ARG A 154 -9.44 8.07 -13.56
C ARG A 154 -8.47 9.22 -13.35
N ASP A 155 -7.19 8.94 -13.53
CA ASP A 155 -6.12 9.92 -13.34
C ASP A 155 -5.00 9.69 -14.36
N PRO A 156 -4.78 10.64 -15.28
CA PRO A 156 -3.79 10.48 -16.33
C PRO A 156 -2.37 10.86 -15.92
N LEU A 157 -2.14 11.32 -14.67
CA LEU A 157 -0.91 12.01 -14.32
C LEU A 157 0.30 11.07 -14.20
N LEU A 158 0.14 9.95 -13.49
CA LEU A 158 1.24 9.02 -13.24
C LEU A 158 0.99 7.72 -14.01
N LYS A 159 1.92 7.38 -14.90
CA LYS A 159 1.74 6.27 -15.85
C LYS A 159 2.52 5.01 -15.48
N SER A 160 3.64 5.15 -14.78
CA SER A 160 4.51 4.03 -14.42
C SER A 160 5.37 4.36 -13.22
N GLY A 161 5.94 3.36 -12.60
CA GLY A 161 6.88 3.51 -11.49
C GLY A 161 7.05 2.24 -10.67
N LEU A 162 7.73 2.39 -9.56
CA LEU A 162 7.93 1.33 -8.59
C LEU A 162 6.68 1.12 -7.74
N ILE A 163 6.64 0.02 -7.02
CA ILE A 163 5.67 -0.28 -5.98
C ILE A 163 6.33 -0.21 -4.62
N GLY A 164 5.52 0.05 -3.60
CA GLY A 164 6.00 0.11 -2.23
C GLY A 164 4.88 -0.09 -1.22
N ILE A 165 5.29 -0.04 0.03
CA ILE A 165 4.39 -0.14 1.19
C ILE A 165 4.72 0.99 2.16
N PHE A 166 3.75 1.39 2.97
CA PHE A 166 3.94 2.47 3.93
C PHE A 166 3.10 2.27 5.18
N ALA A 167 3.49 2.98 6.24
CA ALA A 167 2.68 3.20 7.43
C ALA A 167 2.86 4.65 7.89
N ARG A 168 1.79 5.24 8.42
CA ARG A 168 1.77 6.61 8.91
C ARG A 168 0.98 6.70 10.20
N SER A 169 1.63 7.20 11.25
CA SER A 169 0.98 7.46 12.53
C SER A 169 0.45 8.89 12.60
N THR A 170 -0.76 9.04 13.09
CA THR A 170 -1.41 10.33 13.34
C THR A 170 -1.71 10.55 14.82
N THR A 171 -1.63 9.46 15.60
CA THR A 171 -1.91 9.43 17.04
C THR A 171 -0.62 9.27 17.84
N ASP A 172 -0.73 9.37 19.17
CA ASP A 172 0.39 9.17 20.11
C ASP A 172 0.67 7.68 20.39
N HIS A 173 -0.06 6.79 19.74
CA HIS A 173 0.08 5.34 19.93
C HIS A 173 1.05 4.74 18.91
N ALA A 174 1.69 3.64 19.31
CA ALA A 174 2.52 2.86 18.42
C ALA A 174 1.69 2.24 17.28
N LEU A 175 2.28 2.18 16.10
CA LEU A 175 1.69 1.57 14.91
C LEU A 175 2.65 0.50 14.39
N THR A 176 2.16 -0.73 14.25
CA THR A 176 2.97 -1.84 13.71
C THR A 176 2.15 -2.61 12.70
N ILE A 177 2.66 -2.68 11.48
CA ILE A 177 2.04 -3.38 10.35
C ILE A 177 3.01 -4.39 9.77
N ASN A 178 2.56 -5.63 9.64
CA ASN A 178 3.28 -6.67 8.89
C ASN A 178 2.69 -6.80 7.50
N PHE A 179 3.56 -6.82 6.48
CA PHE A 179 3.17 -7.04 5.09
C PHE A 179 3.70 -8.39 4.61
N SER A 180 2.88 -9.13 3.88
CA SER A 180 3.21 -10.45 3.37
C SER A 180 2.49 -10.75 2.06
N ASN A 181 2.90 -11.82 1.38
CA ASN A 181 2.21 -12.35 0.20
C ASN A 181 1.97 -11.31 -0.90
N LEU A 182 3.03 -10.65 -1.34
CA LEU A 182 2.96 -9.72 -2.46
C LEU A 182 2.95 -10.48 -3.79
N VAL A 183 1.92 -10.27 -4.59
CA VAL A 183 1.80 -10.83 -5.94
C VAL A 183 1.46 -9.73 -6.93
N VAL A 184 2.16 -9.69 -8.05
CA VAL A 184 1.84 -8.82 -9.18
C VAL A 184 1.59 -9.69 -10.41
N ARG A 185 0.51 -9.37 -11.15
CA ARG A 185 0.09 -10.09 -12.35
C ARG A 185 -0.10 -9.14 -13.52
N GLU A 186 0.07 -9.70 -14.71
CA GLU A 186 -0.40 -9.08 -15.93
C GLU A 186 -1.92 -8.95 -15.93
N ILE A 187 -2.42 -8.01 -16.70
CA ILE A 187 -3.85 -7.83 -16.94
C ILE A 187 -4.16 -8.33 -18.34
N VAL A 188 -5.24 -9.10 -18.45
CA VAL A 188 -5.74 -9.64 -19.71
C VAL A 188 -6.92 -8.78 -20.14
N TYR A 189 -6.86 -8.27 -21.38
CA TYR A 189 -7.90 -7.46 -22.02
C TYR A 189 -8.92 -8.31 -22.75
#